data_764e5606f0424cd78cf185c271adf2b2
#
_entry.id   764e5606f0424cd78cf185c271adf2b2
#
_cell.length_a   1.000
_cell.length_b   1.000
_cell.length_c   1.000
_cell.angle_alpha   90.00
_cell.angle_beta   90.00
_cell.angle_gamma   90.00
#
_symmetry.space_group_name_H-M   'P 1'
#
loop_
_entity.id
_entity.type
_entity.pdbx_description
1 polymer ?
#
loop_
_entity_poly.entity_id
_entity_poly.type
_entity_poly.pdbx_seq_one_letter_code
_entity_poly.pdbx_strand_id
1 'polypeptide(L)'
;MSNAQTDSTAHDVLNADTSTLTHGNANANITKQHPHIVITPAKLNLQGPRQLILDTETTGFYYQDTDRIIEVGAIEMINRKLTGSSIHIYINPKKPVGDSENVHGISDEFLKDKPVYAEIADVLFDYLKGAEIIAHNASFDMNFLDMEFKRAGFVALSDVCQVTDTLAMAKSKHPGQKNSLDALVRRYEIVQRDRTFHGALLDAEILADVYLAMTGGQV
;
A
#
# COMPACT_ATOMS: atom_id res chain seq x y z
N MET A 1 -70.83 18.16 41.81
CA MET A 1 -71.33 18.40 40.47
C MET A 1 -70.14 18.00 39.60
N SER A 2 -70.11 16.75 39.13
CA SER A 2 -70.43 16.39 37.74
C SER A 2 -69.28 16.67 36.82
N ASN A 3 -68.71 15.84 36.21
CA ASN A 3 -68.76 14.60 35.43
C ASN A 3 -67.43 14.47 34.76
N ALA A 4 -66.79 13.39 34.86
CA ALA A 4 -66.91 12.15 34.05
C ALA A 4 -66.28 12.21 32.65
N GLN A 5 -65.43 11.26 32.46
CA GLN A 5 -65.36 10.23 31.41
C GLN A 5 -64.29 10.54 30.43
N THR A 6 -63.46 9.62 30.16
CA THR A 6 -63.23 8.27 29.75
C THR A 6 -62.17 8.33 28.66
N ASP A 7 -61.17 7.56 28.79
CA ASP A 7 -60.93 6.26 28.18
C ASP A 7 -60.11 6.34 26.88
N SER A 8 -58.99 5.74 26.81
CA SER A 8 -58.67 4.65 25.88
C SER A 8 -57.18 4.41 25.76
N THR A 9 -56.86 3.25 26.19
CA THR A 9 -55.65 2.46 25.94
C THR A 9 -55.20 2.45 24.51
N ALA A 10 -53.89 2.58 24.31
CA ALA A 10 -53.19 1.83 23.28
C ALA A 10 -51.75 1.60 23.71
N HIS A 11 -51.47 0.34 24.02
CA HIS A 11 -50.14 -0.21 24.07
C HIS A 11 -49.52 -0.16 22.67
N ASP A 12 -48.35 0.44 22.54
CA ASP A 12 -47.52 0.17 21.41
C ASP A 12 -46.15 -0.32 21.89
N VAL A 13 -45.85 -1.50 21.40
CA VAL A 13 -44.72 -2.34 21.74
C VAL A 13 -43.49 -1.80 21.07
N LEU A 14 -42.48 -1.49 21.86
CA LEU A 14 -41.13 -1.20 21.38
C LEU A 14 -40.53 -2.45 20.71
N ASN A 15 -40.49 -2.44 19.41
CA ASN A 15 -39.63 -3.37 18.64
C ASN A 15 -38.21 -2.79 18.63
N ALA A 16 -37.33 -3.43 19.35
CA ALA A 16 -35.91 -3.22 19.27
C ALA A 16 -35.41 -3.90 17.99
N ASP A 17 -35.15 -3.09 16.98
CA ASP A 17 -34.44 -3.52 15.77
C ASP A 17 -32.95 -3.61 16.08
N THR A 18 -32.50 -4.82 16.28
CA THR A 18 -31.06 -5.18 16.26
C THR A 18 -30.55 -5.12 14.82
N SER A 19 -30.12 -3.95 14.39
CA SER A 19 -29.38 -3.84 13.14
C SER A 19 -27.99 -4.46 13.32
N THR A 20 -27.84 -5.67 12.83
CA THR A 20 -26.57 -6.32 12.55
C THR A 20 -25.73 -5.41 11.69
N LEU A 21 -24.63 -4.91 12.26
CA LEU A 21 -23.56 -4.26 11.51
C LEU A 21 -22.90 -5.30 10.61
N THR A 22 -23.42 -5.42 9.41
CA THR A 22 -22.69 -6.11 8.33
C THR A 22 -21.48 -5.27 8.00
N HIS A 23 -20.30 -5.82 8.28
CA HIS A 23 -19.02 -5.27 7.79
C HIS A 23 -19.07 -5.31 6.27
N GLY A 24 -19.44 -4.18 5.68
CA GLY A 24 -19.45 -3.99 4.25
C GLY A 24 -18.05 -4.13 3.70
N ASN A 25 -17.95 -4.97 2.71
CA ASN A 25 -16.79 -5.23 1.87
C ASN A 25 -16.17 -3.89 1.42
N ALA A 26 -14.94 -3.58 1.87
CA ALA A 26 -14.22 -2.35 1.56
C ALA A 26 -13.86 -2.20 0.07
N ASN A 27 -14.23 -3.15 -0.77
CA ASN A 27 -13.95 -3.17 -2.21
C ASN A 27 -15.06 -2.58 -3.10
N ALA A 28 -16.15 -2.04 -2.54
CA ALA A 28 -17.32 -1.67 -3.35
C ALA A 28 -17.37 -0.20 -3.83
N ASN A 29 -16.39 0.65 -3.51
CA ASN A 29 -16.47 2.09 -3.82
C ASN A 29 -15.23 2.71 -4.46
N ILE A 30 -14.42 1.96 -5.23
CA ILE A 30 -13.39 2.61 -6.06
C ILE A 30 -14.00 2.96 -7.41
N THR A 31 -14.88 3.97 -7.45
CA THR A 31 -15.54 4.43 -8.68
C THR A 31 -14.84 5.61 -9.35
N LYS A 32 -13.71 6.08 -8.87
CA LYS A 32 -12.89 7.04 -9.60
C LYS A 32 -11.74 6.29 -10.30
N GLN A 33 -12.02 5.75 -11.47
CA GLN A 33 -10.95 5.24 -12.35
C GLN A 33 -10.14 6.44 -12.85
N HIS A 34 -8.95 6.61 -12.30
CA HIS A 34 -7.97 7.54 -12.86
C HIS A 34 -7.25 6.81 -14.01
N PRO A 35 -7.18 7.38 -15.24
CA PRO A 35 -6.65 6.67 -16.41
C PRO A 35 -5.18 6.26 -16.30
N HIS A 36 -4.45 6.84 -15.34
CA HIS A 36 -3.03 6.56 -15.10
C HIS A 36 -2.77 5.70 -13.85
N ILE A 37 -3.83 5.24 -13.16
CA ILE A 37 -3.72 4.34 -12.02
C ILE A 37 -4.18 2.96 -12.46
N VAL A 38 -3.30 1.97 -12.35
CA VAL A 38 -3.65 0.58 -12.62
C VAL A 38 -3.93 -0.12 -11.31
N ILE A 39 -5.20 -0.41 -11.04
CA ILE A 39 -5.63 -1.26 -9.93
C ILE A 39 -6.10 -2.58 -10.52
N THR A 40 -5.42 -3.66 -10.12
CA THR A 40 -5.85 -5.02 -10.45
C THR A 40 -6.71 -5.54 -9.29
N PRO A 41 -7.92 -6.01 -9.55
CA PRO A 41 -8.78 -6.54 -8.50
C PRO A 41 -8.26 -7.88 -7.97
N ALA A 42 -8.63 -8.22 -6.73
CA ALA A 42 -8.31 -9.50 -6.15
C ALA A 42 -8.97 -10.65 -6.94
N LYS A 43 -8.20 -11.70 -7.18
CA LYS A 43 -8.67 -12.95 -7.79
C LYS A 43 -9.15 -13.95 -6.75
N LEU A 44 -8.63 -13.85 -5.52
CA LEU A 44 -8.96 -14.70 -4.38
C LEU A 44 -9.70 -13.87 -3.33
N ASN A 45 -10.87 -14.36 -2.91
CA ASN A 45 -11.63 -13.75 -1.81
C ASN A 45 -11.13 -14.33 -0.49
N LEU A 46 -10.02 -13.80 0.02
CA LEU A 46 -9.43 -14.20 1.30
C LEU A 46 -9.93 -13.26 2.41
N GLN A 47 -10.12 -13.82 3.60
CA GLN A 47 -10.51 -13.08 4.79
C GLN A 47 -9.33 -12.96 5.75
N GLY A 48 -9.15 -11.80 6.34
CA GLY A 48 -8.09 -11.53 7.30
C GLY A 48 -7.48 -10.13 7.15
N PRO A 49 -6.52 -9.81 8.01
CA PRO A 49 -5.79 -8.54 7.91
C PRO A 49 -5.07 -8.42 6.56
N ARG A 50 -5.18 -7.23 5.95
CA ARG A 50 -4.50 -6.92 4.69
C ARG A 50 -3.04 -6.58 4.96
N GLN A 51 -2.16 -7.20 4.21
CA GLN A 51 -0.76 -6.84 4.10
C GLN A 51 -0.50 -6.35 2.68
N LEU A 52 0.24 -5.28 2.53
CA LEU A 52 0.65 -4.73 1.24
C LEU A 52 2.16 -4.73 1.17
N ILE A 53 2.69 -5.53 0.26
CA ILE A 53 4.11 -5.51 -0.07
C ILE A 53 4.30 -4.36 -1.05
N LEU A 54 5.12 -3.37 -0.67
CA LEU A 54 5.22 -2.10 -1.35
C LEU A 54 6.67 -1.75 -1.64
N ASP A 55 6.87 -1.09 -2.77
CA ASP A 55 8.11 -0.42 -3.13
C ASP A 55 7.82 0.89 -3.85
N THR A 56 8.78 1.83 -3.80
CA THR A 56 8.70 3.13 -4.45
C THR A 56 9.98 3.43 -5.23
N GLU A 57 9.85 4.16 -6.35
CA GLU A 57 10.97 4.81 -7.01
C GLU A 57 10.86 6.31 -6.83
N THR A 58 11.99 6.98 -6.71
CA THR A 58 12.08 8.39 -6.37
C THR A 58 13.12 9.10 -7.22
N THR A 59 13.09 10.43 -7.23
CA THR A 59 14.12 11.25 -7.89
C THR A 59 15.45 11.31 -7.14
N GLY A 60 15.52 10.75 -5.92
CA GLY A 60 16.72 10.74 -5.09
C GLY A 60 16.43 10.30 -3.65
N PHE A 61 17.29 10.67 -2.72
CA PHE A 61 17.25 10.15 -1.34
C PHE A 61 16.67 11.14 -0.31
N TYR A 62 16.44 12.39 -0.72
CA TYR A 62 16.18 13.49 0.22
C TYR A 62 14.73 13.95 0.20
N TYR A 63 13.84 13.16 0.83
CA TYR A 63 12.41 13.48 0.94
C TYR A 63 12.15 14.81 1.66
N GLN A 64 13.05 15.24 2.55
CA GLN A 64 12.94 16.50 3.30
C GLN A 64 13.27 17.73 2.47
N ASP A 65 13.92 17.54 1.34
CA ASP A 65 14.36 18.62 0.46
C ASP A 65 13.47 18.71 -0.78
N THR A 66 13.93 18.21 -1.89
CA THR A 66 13.24 18.37 -3.18
C THR A 66 12.89 17.06 -3.87
N ASP A 67 13.34 15.92 -3.34
CA ASP A 67 13.09 14.65 -3.99
C ASP A 67 11.64 14.21 -3.85
N ARG A 68 11.14 13.56 -4.88
CA ARG A 68 9.74 13.20 -5.07
C ARG A 68 9.60 11.74 -5.47
N ILE A 69 8.45 11.15 -5.15
CA ILE A 69 8.05 9.83 -5.67
C ILE A 69 7.69 9.94 -7.15
N ILE A 70 8.16 8.98 -7.93
CA ILE A 70 7.84 8.84 -9.36
C ILE A 70 7.14 7.53 -9.71
N GLU A 71 7.22 6.52 -8.86
CA GLU A 71 6.52 5.25 -9.04
C GLU A 71 6.13 4.66 -7.69
N VAL A 72 4.94 4.09 -7.61
CA VAL A 72 4.48 3.28 -6.47
C VAL A 72 3.95 1.97 -7.00
N GLY A 73 4.42 0.87 -6.43
CA GLY A 73 3.90 -0.46 -6.66
C GLY A 73 3.56 -1.15 -5.34
N ALA A 74 2.37 -1.72 -5.24
CA ALA A 74 1.99 -2.52 -4.07
C ALA A 74 1.14 -3.71 -4.48
N ILE A 75 1.36 -4.85 -3.83
CA ILE A 75 0.61 -6.08 -4.02
C ILE A 75 0.00 -6.54 -2.70
N GLU A 76 -1.20 -7.07 -2.76
CA GLU A 76 -1.95 -7.48 -1.59
C GLU A 76 -1.71 -8.94 -1.21
N MET A 77 -1.50 -9.16 0.07
CA MET A 77 -1.40 -10.47 0.68
C MET A 77 -2.34 -10.57 1.90
N ILE A 78 -3.03 -11.70 2.04
CA ILE A 78 -3.85 -12.04 3.20
C ILE A 78 -3.52 -13.47 3.62
N ASN A 79 -3.24 -13.69 4.90
CA ASN A 79 -2.89 -15.00 5.43
C ASN A 79 -1.79 -15.70 4.62
N ARG A 80 -0.71 -14.96 4.30
CA ARG A 80 0.45 -15.46 3.55
C ARG A 80 0.15 -15.90 2.11
N LYS A 81 -0.96 -15.46 1.53
CA LYS A 81 -1.34 -15.74 0.14
C LYS A 81 -1.58 -14.43 -0.60
N LEU A 82 -0.98 -14.30 -1.77
CA LEU A 82 -1.27 -13.20 -2.67
C LEU A 82 -2.71 -13.29 -3.16
N THR A 83 -3.48 -12.19 -3.02
CA THR A 83 -4.88 -12.16 -3.45
C THR A 83 -5.02 -11.94 -4.96
N GLY A 84 -3.97 -11.44 -5.59
CA GLY A 84 -3.97 -10.96 -6.98
C GLY A 84 -4.32 -9.47 -7.10
N SER A 85 -4.70 -8.81 -5.99
CA SER A 85 -4.90 -7.35 -6.00
C SER A 85 -3.56 -6.63 -5.99
N SER A 86 -3.48 -5.57 -6.78
CA SER A 86 -2.31 -4.69 -6.84
C SER A 86 -2.69 -3.28 -7.24
N ILE A 87 -1.83 -2.33 -6.92
CA ILE A 87 -1.87 -0.96 -7.42
C ILE A 87 -0.51 -0.61 -8.02
N HIS A 88 -0.52 0.07 -9.16
CA HIS A 88 0.67 0.54 -9.84
C HIS A 88 0.43 1.93 -10.42
N ILE A 89 1.30 2.88 -10.10
CA ILE A 89 1.16 4.28 -10.49
C ILE A 89 2.52 4.83 -10.87
N TYR A 90 2.58 5.55 -12.02
CA TYR A 90 3.67 6.47 -12.35
C TYR A 90 3.23 7.91 -12.09
N ILE A 91 4.13 8.73 -11.56
CA ILE A 91 3.84 10.08 -11.08
C ILE A 91 4.84 11.06 -11.65
N ASN A 92 4.34 12.17 -12.19
CA ASN A 92 5.18 13.26 -12.64
C ASN A 92 5.68 14.07 -11.42
N PRO A 93 7.00 14.09 -11.16
CA PRO A 93 7.54 14.80 -10.00
C PRO A 93 7.63 16.31 -10.18
N LYS A 94 7.37 16.82 -11.39
CA LYS A 94 7.56 18.23 -11.78
C LYS A 94 8.98 18.74 -11.55
N LYS A 95 9.96 17.84 -11.66
CA LYS A 95 11.39 18.10 -11.61
C LYS A 95 12.13 17.02 -12.40
N PRO A 96 13.37 17.24 -12.83
CA PRO A 96 14.18 16.20 -13.47
C PRO A 96 14.43 15.02 -12.53
N VAL A 97 14.42 13.81 -13.10
CA VAL A 97 14.80 12.59 -12.37
C VAL A 97 16.30 12.50 -12.11
N GLY A 98 17.11 13.16 -12.96
CA GLY A 98 18.55 13.23 -12.80
C GLY A 98 19.21 11.84 -12.79
N ASP A 99 20.23 11.66 -11.95
CA ASP A 99 21.01 10.41 -11.89
C ASP A 99 20.21 9.19 -11.40
N SER A 100 19.03 9.41 -10.80
CA SER A 100 18.16 8.30 -10.37
C SER A 100 17.66 7.46 -11.55
N GLU A 101 17.60 8.03 -12.77
CA GLU A 101 17.28 7.27 -13.98
C GLU A 101 18.20 6.07 -14.21
N ASN A 102 19.47 6.17 -13.81
CA ASN A 102 20.42 5.04 -13.91
C ASN A 102 20.03 3.84 -13.04
N VAL A 103 19.21 4.06 -12.02
CA VAL A 103 18.74 3.01 -11.11
C VAL A 103 17.43 2.40 -11.61
N HIS A 104 16.42 3.23 -11.86
CA HIS A 104 15.05 2.78 -12.19
C HIS A 104 14.73 2.82 -13.69
N GLY A 105 15.54 3.47 -14.51
CA GLY A 105 15.33 3.52 -15.97
C GLY A 105 14.14 4.37 -16.43
N ILE A 106 13.52 5.15 -15.53
CA ILE A 106 12.35 5.97 -15.83
C ILE A 106 12.82 7.37 -16.22
N SER A 107 12.54 7.77 -17.47
CA SER A 107 13.00 9.06 -18.02
C SER A 107 12.04 10.21 -17.75
N ASP A 108 12.54 11.43 -17.82
CA ASP A 108 11.71 12.64 -17.78
C ASP A 108 10.65 12.64 -18.89
N GLU A 109 11.02 12.19 -20.09
CA GLU A 109 10.10 12.10 -21.23
C GLU A 109 8.94 11.13 -20.95
N PHE A 110 9.21 10.00 -20.31
CA PHE A 110 8.17 9.03 -19.91
C PHE A 110 7.20 9.63 -18.88
N LEU A 111 7.70 10.44 -17.95
CA LEU A 111 6.89 10.97 -16.85
C LEU A 111 6.14 12.25 -17.19
N LYS A 112 6.44 12.91 -18.31
CA LYS A 112 5.89 14.24 -18.62
C LYS A 112 4.37 14.27 -18.72
N ASP A 113 3.73 13.19 -19.15
CA ASP A 113 2.27 13.04 -19.30
C ASP A 113 1.60 12.31 -18.13
N LYS A 114 2.36 11.96 -17.11
CA LYS A 114 1.83 11.30 -15.92
C LYS A 114 1.21 12.32 -14.95
N PRO A 115 0.24 11.90 -14.12
CA PRO A 115 -0.37 12.76 -13.12
C PRO A 115 0.65 13.21 -12.07
N VAL A 116 0.40 14.36 -11.46
CA VAL A 116 1.12 14.78 -10.25
C VAL A 116 0.54 14.06 -9.03
N TYR A 117 1.30 14.01 -7.93
CA TYR A 117 0.89 13.27 -6.73
C TYR A 117 -0.47 13.72 -6.17
N ALA A 118 -0.76 15.01 -6.18
CA ALA A 118 -2.04 15.54 -5.70
C ALA A 118 -3.26 14.97 -6.45
N GLU A 119 -3.11 14.60 -7.71
CA GLU A 119 -4.19 14.06 -8.55
C GLU A 119 -4.49 12.59 -8.24
N ILE A 120 -3.52 11.86 -7.67
CA ILE A 120 -3.65 10.41 -7.40
C ILE A 120 -3.70 10.09 -5.90
N ALA A 121 -3.48 11.06 -5.05
CA ALA A 121 -3.31 10.85 -3.62
C ALA A 121 -4.54 10.23 -2.96
N ASP A 122 -5.75 10.61 -3.35
CA ASP A 122 -6.99 10.07 -2.80
C ASP A 122 -7.15 8.57 -3.08
N VAL A 123 -6.93 8.15 -4.31
CA VAL A 123 -7.03 6.76 -4.72
C VAL A 123 -5.93 5.91 -4.07
N LEU A 124 -4.69 6.42 -4.06
CA LEU A 124 -3.56 5.72 -3.45
C LEU A 124 -3.76 5.59 -1.93
N PHE A 125 -4.17 6.66 -1.26
CA PHE A 125 -4.42 6.65 0.18
C PHE A 125 -5.51 5.64 0.55
N ASP A 126 -6.63 5.64 -0.19
CA ASP A 126 -7.73 4.70 0.02
C ASP A 126 -7.31 3.23 -0.17
N TYR A 127 -6.41 2.96 -1.10
CA TYR A 127 -5.88 1.62 -1.31
C TYR A 127 -4.96 1.17 -0.15
N LEU A 128 -4.12 2.08 0.36
CA LEU A 128 -3.08 1.75 1.35
C LEU A 128 -3.57 1.79 2.80
N LYS A 129 -4.48 2.69 3.16
CA LYS A 129 -4.89 2.93 4.55
C LYS A 129 -5.41 1.67 5.23
N GLY A 130 -5.04 1.52 6.51
CA GLY A 130 -5.50 0.41 7.36
C GLY A 130 -4.79 -0.92 7.12
N ALA A 131 -3.89 -1.00 6.14
CA ALA A 131 -3.09 -2.19 5.90
C ALA A 131 -1.79 -2.19 6.72
N GLU A 132 -1.16 -3.36 6.83
CA GLU A 132 0.24 -3.48 7.21
C GLU A 132 1.10 -3.33 5.95
N ILE A 133 1.94 -2.30 5.93
CA ILE A 133 2.89 -2.07 4.83
C ILE A 133 4.17 -2.86 5.11
N ILE A 134 4.56 -3.68 4.15
CA ILE A 134 5.79 -4.47 4.17
C ILE A 134 6.70 -3.92 3.09
N ALA A 135 7.86 -3.40 3.46
CA ALA A 135 8.83 -2.82 2.53
C ALA A 135 10.27 -3.14 2.95
N HIS A 136 11.19 -3.09 2.00
CA HIS A 136 12.60 -3.36 2.24
C HIS A 136 13.36 -2.05 2.48
N ASN A 137 13.78 -1.78 3.69
CA ASN A 137 14.18 -0.46 4.19
C ASN A 137 12.98 0.49 4.29
N ALA A 138 11.94 0.03 4.98
CA ALA A 138 10.61 0.64 5.00
C ALA A 138 10.59 2.12 5.41
N SER A 139 11.55 2.58 6.22
CA SER A 139 11.66 3.99 6.60
C SER A 139 11.86 4.90 5.38
N PHE A 140 12.55 4.42 4.35
CA PHE A 140 12.74 5.19 3.12
C PHE A 140 11.39 5.44 2.42
N ASP A 141 10.65 4.39 2.12
CA ASP A 141 9.35 4.50 1.42
C ASP A 141 8.33 5.26 2.27
N MET A 142 8.24 4.96 3.56
CA MET A 142 7.27 5.59 4.45
C MET A 142 7.54 7.09 4.63
N ASN A 143 8.79 7.52 4.73
CA ASN A 143 9.13 8.94 4.82
C ASN A 143 8.71 9.70 3.56
N PHE A 144 8.95 9.13 2.38
CA PHE A 144 8.50 9.71 1.12
C PHE A 144 6.97 9.74 1.00
N LEU A 145 6.29 8.64 1.32
CA LEU A 145 4.83 8.56 1.27
C LEU A 145 4.19 9.53 2.26
N ASP A 146 4.68 9.60 3.48
CA ASP A 146 4.19 10.54 4.50
C ASP A 146 4.34 11.99 4.06
N MET A 147 5.49 12.34 3.49
CA MET A 147 5.75 13.68 2.95
C MET A 147 4.77 14.01 1.81
N GLU A 148 4.62 13.10 0.85
CA GLU A 148 3.75 13.32 -0.31
C GLU A 148 2.28 13.41 0.08
N PHE A 149 1.79 12.55 0.97
CA PHE A 149 0.41 12.62 1.46
C PHE A 149 0.14 13.89 2.25
N LYS A 150 1.05 14.31 3.12
CA LYS A 150 0.90 15.58 3.86
C LYS A 150 0.85 16.77 2.91
N ARG A 151 1.68 16.81 1.87
CA ARG A 151 1.63 17.85 0.82
C ARG A 151 0.30 17.86 0.07
N ALA A 152 -0.31 16.71 -0.11
CA ALA A 152 -1.61 16.58 -0.76
C ALA A 152 -2.80 16.86 0.17
N GLY A 153 -2.57 17.20 1.44
CA GLY A 153 -3.60 17.54 2.41
C GLY A 153 -4.15 16.35 3.20
N PHE A 154 -3.48 15.22 3.16
CA PHE A 154 -3.81 14.02 3.94
C PHE A 154 -3.01 13.95 5.24
N VAL A 155 -3.41 13.09 6.16
CA VAL A 155 -2.56 12.67 7.28
C VAL A 155 -1.38 11.83 6.78
N ALA A 156 -0.36 11.65 7.60
CA ALA A 156 0.72 10.74 7.26
C ALA A 156 0.19 9.31 7.11
N LEU A 157 0.71 8.56 6.14
CA LEU A 157 0.33 7.17 5.95
C LEU A 157 0.69 6.32 7.18
N SER A 158 1.82 6.64 7.83
CA SER A 158 2.27 5.99 9.06
C SER A 158 1.30 6.16 10.24
N ASP A 159 0.40 7.14 10.22
CA ASP A 159 -0.62 7.31 11.25
C ASP A 159 -1.79 6.31 11.11
N VAL A 160 -1.94 5.70 9.95
CA VAL A 160 -3.09 4.82 9.62
C VAL A 160 -2.68 3.42 9.15
N CYS A 161 -1.39 3.12 9.08
CA CYS A 161 -0.85 1.82 8.69
C CYS A 161 0.14 1.30 9.73
N GLN A 162 0.20 -0.01 9.86
CA GLN A 162 1.34 -0.67 10.49
C GLN A 162 2.47 -0.82 9.48
N VAL A 163 3.72 -0.91 9.93
CA VAL A 163 4.88 -1.01 9.06
C VAL A 163 5.79 -2.14 9.50
N THR A 164 6.16 -2.98 8.55
CA THR A 164 7.16 -4.04 8.73
C THR A 164 8.34 -3.80 7.81
N ASP A 165 9.54 -3.70 8.37
CA ASP A 165 10.79 -3.52 7.63
C ASP A 165 11.50 -4.86 7.43
N THR A 166 11.48 -5.36 6.21
CA THR A 166 12.13 -6.63 5.85
C THR A 166 13.66 -6.53 5.88
N LEU A 167 14.26 -5.34 5.72
CA LEU A 167 15.69 -5.16 5.89
C LEU A 167 16.11 -5.34 7.36
N ALA A 168 15.35 -4.78 8.30
CA ALA A 168 15.58 -4.96 9.72
C ALA A 168 15.44 -6.44 10.13
N MET A 169 14.42 -7.12 9.60
CA MET A 169 14.24 -8.56 9.81
C MET A 169 15.41 -9.36 9.26
N ALA A 170 15.87 -9.06 8.04
CA ALA A 170 17.00 -9.74 7.42
C ALA A 170 18.30 -9.54 8.21
N LYS A 171 18.56 -8.32 8.68
CA LYS A 171 19.74 -8.03 9.52
C LYS A 171 19.72 -8.81 10.83
N SER A 172 18.55 -9.01 11.42
CA SER A 172 18.39 -9.82 12.64
C SER A 172 18.65 -11.31 12.37
N LYS A 173 18.15 -11.83 11.24
CA LYS A 173 18.33 -13.24 10.86
C LYS A 173 19.72 -13.56 10.34
N HIS A 174 20.37 -12.61 9.68
CA HIS A 174 21.63 -12.76 8.98
C HIS A 174 22.62 -11.65 9.39
N PRO A 175 23.01 -11.59 10.67
CA PRO A 175 23.91 -10.56 11.16
C PRO A 175 25.25 -10.60 10.43
N GLY A 176 25.79 -9.43 10.10
CA GLY A 176 27.09 -9.30 9.43
C GLY A 176 27.11 -9.67 7.94
N GLN A 177 25.97 -10.03 7.36
CA GLN A 177 25.85 -10.35 5.93
C GLN A 177 25.22 -9.19 5.15
N LYS A 178 25.39 -9.22 3.81
CA LYS A 178 24.66 -8.32 2.92
C LYS A 178 23.17 -8.72 2.91
N ASN A 179 22.30 -7.74 3.12
CA ASN A 179 20.86 -7.95 3.21
C ASN A 179 20.07 -7.05 2.24
N SER A 180 20.68 -6.62 1.13
CA SER A 180 19.95 -6.02 0.02
C SER A 180 18.94 -7.02 -0.56
N LEU A 181 17.92 -6.53 -1.26
CA LEU A 181 16.94 -7.39 -1.91
C LEU A 181 17.62 -8.44 -2.81
N ASP A 182 18.59 -8.02 -3.62
CA ASP A 182 19.38 -8.94 -4.47
C ASP A 182 20.17 -10.00 -3.67
N ALA A 183 20.72 -9.61 -2.52
CA ALA A 183 21.41 -10.56 -1.65
C ALA A 183 20.45 -11.60 -1.09
N LEU A 184 19.24 -11.19 -0.72
CA LEU A 184 18.20 -12.08 -0.19
C LEU A 184 17.62 -12.99 -1.29
N VAL A 185 17.41 -12.47 -2.50
CA VAL A 185 17.02 -13.28 -3.67
C VAL A 185 18.00 -14.43 -3.89
N ARG A 186 19.29 -14.14 -3.85
CA ARG A 186 20.33 -15.20 -3.99
C ARG A 186 20.35 -16.16 -2.82
N ARG A 187 20.23 -15.64 -1.59
CA ARG A 187 20.31 -16.45 -0.35
C ARG A 187 19.14 -17.42 -0.21
N TYR A 188 17.93 -16.96 -0.55
CA TYR A 188 16.72 -17.76 -0.49
C TYR A 188 16.38 -18.49 -1.78
N GLU A 189 17.30 -18.45 -2.77
CA GLU A 189 17.15 -19.13 -4.06
C GLU A 189 15.83 -18.78 -4.76
N ILE A 190 15.42 -17.51 -4.64
CA ILE A 190 14.22 -17.00 -5.31
C ILE A 190 14.44 -17.01 -6.82
N VAL A 191 13.41 -17.43 -7.56
CA VAL A 191 13.45 -17.42 -9.03
C VAL A 191 13.78 -16.02 -9.53
N GLN A 192 14.90 -15.90 -10.25
CA GLN A 192 15.34 -14.62 -10.79
C GLN A 192 14.37 -14.15 -11.88
N ARG A 193 14.01 -12.89 -11.81
CA ARG A 193 13.30 -12.15 -12.86
C ARG A 193 14.27 -11.18 -13.52
N ASP A 194 13.99 -10.81 -14.77
CA ASP A 194 14.78 -9.77 -15.41
C ASP A 194 14.59 -8.45 -14.67
N ARG A 195 15.66 -7.97 -14.08
CA ARG A 195 15.73 -6.78 -13.24
C ARG A 195 16.88 -5.90 -13.68
N THR A 196 16.94 -5.62 -14.97
CA THR A 196 17.96 -4.71 -15.54
C THR A 196 17.81 -3.32 -14.92
N PHE A 197 16.56 -2.88 -14.67
CA PHE A 197 16.24 -1.70 -13.91
C PHE A 197 15.34 -2.07 -12.73
N HIS A 198 15.40 -1.24 -11.68
CA HIS A 198 14.47 -1.32 -10.56
C HIS A 198 13.11 -0.77 -10.99
N GLY A 199 12.04 -1.48 -10.68
CA GLY A 199 10.68 -1.05 -10.90
C GLY A 199 9.83 -1.42 -9.70
N ALA A 200 9.06 -0.46 -9.17
CA ALA A 200 8.40 -0.62 -7.89
C ALA A 200 7.47 -1.84 -7.81
N LEU A 201 6.68 -2.10 -8.85
CA LEU A 201 5.78 -3.27 -8.84
C LEU A 201 6.56 -4.58 -8.91
N LEU A 202 7.60 -4.66 -9.76
CA LEU A 202 8.44 -5.85 -9.88
C LEU A 202 9.19 -6.11 -8.57
N ASP A 203 9.74 -5.07 -7.97
CA ASP A 203 10.46 -5.18 -6.69
C ASP A 203 9.53 -5.59 -5.54
N ALA A 204 8.28 -5.11 -5.53
CA ALA A 204 7.26 -5.58 -4.60
C ALA A 204 6.94 -7.08 -4.78
N GLU A 205 6.82 -7.56 -6.02
CA GLU A 205 6.62 -8.99 -6.31
C GLU A 205 7.80 -9.85 -5.84
N ILE A 206 9.02 -9.42 -6.12
CA ILE A 206 10.23 -10.09 -5.65
C ILE A 206 10.30 -10.09 -4.12
N LEU A 207 10.00 -8.95 -3.50
CA LEU A 207 9.98 -8.83 -2.04
C LEU A 207 8.95 -9.74 -1.40
N ALA A 208 7.78 -9.95 -2.02
CA ALA A 208 6.78 -10.89 -1.51
C ALA A 208 7.35 -12.32 -1.41
N ASP A 209 8.05 -12.78 -2.44
CA ASP A 209 8.68 -14.10 -2.44
C ASP A 209 9.76 -14.19 -1.36
N VAL A 210 10.59 -13.15 -1.23
CA VAL A 210 11.63 -13.08 -0.18
C VAL A 210 11.01 -13.07 1.21
N TYR A 211 9.98 -12.25 1.43
CA TYR A 211 9.29 -12.17 2.71
C TYR A 211 8.68 -13.50 3.13
N LEU A 212 8.01 -14.18 2.20
CA LEU A 212 7.43 -15.50 2.46
C LEU A 212 8.51 -16.54 2.77
N ALA A 213 9.62 -16.54 2.06
CA ALA A 213 10.75 -17.44 2.32
C ALA A 213 11.43 -17.13 3.66
N MET A 214 11.66 -15.85 3.97
CA MET A 214 12.33 -15.42 5.20
C MET A 214 11.49 -15.66 6.46
N THR A 215 10.16 -15.60 6.35
CA THR A 215 9.20 -15.78 7.44
C THR A 215 8.51 -17.14 7.44
N GLY A 216 8.74 -17.97 6.43
CA GLY A 216 8.33 -19.37 6.40
C GLY A 216 9.05 -20.11 7.52
N GLY A 217 8.26 -20.65 8.48
CA GLY A 217 8.85 -21.39 9.58
C GLY A 217 9.75 -22.52 9.07
N GLN A 218 10.96 -22.59 9.59
CA GLN A 218 11.66 -23.86 9.60
C GLN A 218 10.81 -24.83 10.41
N VAL A 219 10.23 -25.78 9.72
CA VAL A 219 9.61 -26.96 10.34
C VAL A 219 10.73 -27.83 10.90
#